data_915424da76633754313ce87ae803d11d
#
_entry.id   915424da76633754313ce87ae803d11d
#
_cell.length_a   1.000
_cell.length_b   1.000
_cell.length_c   1.000
_cell.angle_alpha   90.00
_cell.angle_beta   90.00
_cell.angle_gamma   90.00
#
_symmetry.space_group_name_H-M   'P 1'
#
loop_
_entity.id
_entity.type
_entity.pdbx_description
1 polymer ?
#
loop_
_entity_poly.entity_id
_entity_poly.type
_entity_poly.pdbx_seq_one_letter_code
_entity_poly.pdbx_strand_id
1 'polypeptide(L)'
;NQLLDETMAYIESGIPVIAMSESKQHAFSIIGHGEINKTCLDDEDYVNKYREPETNFILHSKLINTVYAMDDNWFPYRRIDKYADSSSDVNYSMYEISYVVVPLYSRMQLEYHEVYSRFIGLVKFGDMKWEGTRVVRIYITSSNSLKEYYKNQEDVLPILKNVILHLNMSKFVWCIDTSEIEEYKEEKVSGKVIIDATAGTKDIEPWILMHDKEKIKYYDVVTDEKKIIKDVDITPYKEYIHNLDVVSSYGEEKHD
;
A
#
# COMPACT_ATOMS: atom_id res chain seq x y z
N ASN A 1 7.41 5.58 11.78
CA ASN A 1 7.18 4.38 12.57
C ASN A 1 6.85 3.24 11.61
N GLN A 2 7.79 2.30 11.43
CA GLN A 2 7.67 1.20 10.47
C GLN A 2 6.45 0.31 10.74
N LEU A 3 6.12 0.10 12.02
CA LEU A 3 4.95 -0.70 12.43
C LEU A 3 3.63 -0.10 11.91
N LEU A 4 3.49 1.23 11.91
CA LEU A 4 2.31 1.88 11.36
C LEU A 4 2.25 1.78 9.83
N ASP A 5 3.40 1.86 9.16
CA ASP A 5 3.46 1.72 7.69
C ASP A 5 3.04 0.30 7.27
N GLU A 6 3.51 -0.70 7.98
CA GLU A 6 3.11 -2.10 7.80
C GLU A 6 1.62 -2.31 8.10
N THR A 7 1.13 -1.79 9.23
CA THR A 7 -0.28 -1.85 9.59
C THR A 7 -1.16 -1.28 8.48
N MET A 8 -0.79 -0.10 7.96
CA MET A 8 -1.56 0.53 6.88
C MET A 8 -1.53 -0.30 5.59
N ALA A 9 -0.41 -0.92 5.23
CA ALA A 9 -0.36 -1.77 4.05
C ALA A 9 -1.32 -2.96 4.12
N TYR A 10 -1.49 -3.58 5.29
CA TYR A 10 -2.45 -4.65 5.48
C TYR A 10 -3.91 -4.15 5.51
N ILE A 11 -4.15 -2.99 6.14
CA ILE A 11 -5.48 -2.36 6.12
C ILE A 11 -5.89 -1.99 4.69
N GLU A 12 -4.99 -1.39 3.91
CA GLU A 12 -5.17 -1.12 2.48
C GLU A 12 -5.41 -2.40 1.65
N SER A 13 -4.98 -3.54 2.14
CA SER A 13 -5.20 -4.85 1.54
C SER A 13 -6.54 -5.49 1.87
N GLY A 14 -7.34 -4.88 2.72
CA GLY A 14 -8.56 -5.47 3.19
C GLY A 14 -8.37 -6.49 4.32
N ILE A 15 -7.25 -6.48 4.99
CA ILE A 15 -6.91 -7.44 6.04
C ILE A 15 -6.97 -6.71 7.38
N PRO A 16 -7.96 -7.04 8.26
CA PRO A 16 -8.01 -6.50 9.60
C PRO A 16 -6.74 -6.87 10.39
N VAL A 17 -6.27 -5.96 11.22
CA VAL A 17 -5.04 -6.14 12.01
C VAL A 17 -5.39 -6.12 13.48
N ILE A 18 -4.95 -7.11 14.25
CA ILE A 18 -5.04 -7.08 15.71
C ILE A 18 -3.88 -6.25 16.22
N ALA A 19 -4.18 -5.11 16.84
CA ALA A 19 -3.21 -4.21 17.44
C ALA A 19 -3.21 -4.37 18.95
N MET A 20 -2.03 -4.28 19.55
CA MET A 20 -1.84 -4.35 20.99
C MET A 20 -1.07 -3.13 21.47
N SER A 21 -1.55 -2.52 22.57
CA SER A 21 -0.87 -1.46 23.28
C SER A 21 -0.38 -1.99 24.63
N GLU A 22 0.93 -2.04 24.81
CA GLU A 22 1.53 -2.44 26.10
C GLU A 22 1.23 -1.43 27.20
N SER A 23 1.30 -0.14 26.89
CA SER A 23 1.05 0.94 27.87
C SER A 23 -0.37 0.91 28.42
N LYS A 24 -1.35 0.46 27.62
CA LYS A 24 -2.76 0.33 28.01
C LYS A 24 -3.15 -1.10 28.40
N GLN A 25 -2.26 -2.07 28.22
CA GLN A 25 -2.51 -3.51 28.46
C GLN A 25 -3.79 -4.00 27.77
N HIS A 26 -3.98 -3.57 26.52
CA HIS A 26 -5.20 -3.80 25.78
C HIS A 26 -4.93 -4.17 24.31
N ALA A 27 -5.83 -4.98 23.74
CA ALA A 27 -5.81 -5.39 22.35
C ALA A 27 -7.14 -5.05 21.67
N PHE A 28 -7.09 -4.61 20.41
CA PHE A 28 -8.24 -4.28 19.60
C PHE A 28 -7.96 -4.58 18.12
N SER A 29 -8.99 -4.67 17.29
CA SER A 29 -8.83 -4.91 15.85
C SER A 29 -8.93 -3.59 15.09
N ILE A 30 -7.92 -3.25 14.29
CA ILE A 30 -7.99 -2.17 13.31
C ILE A 30 -8.62 -2.74 12.05
N ILE A 31 -9.69 -2.10 11.56
CA ILE A 31 -10.51 -2.60 10.46
C ILE A 31 -10.55 -1.66 9.24
N GLY A 32 -10.03 -0.46 9.38
CA GLY A 32 -10.01 0.54 8.32
C GLY A 32 -9.28 1.79 8.77
N HIS A 33 -9.20 2.76 7.88
CA HIS A 33 -8.64 4.09 8.17
C HIS A 33 -9.60 5.20 7.74
N GLY A 34 -9.35 6.42 8.24
CA GLY A 34 -10.09 7.61 7.85
C GLY A 34 -9.61 8.19 6.52
N GLU A 35 -10.11 9.39 6.22
CA GLU A 35 -9.73 10.11 5.01
C GLU A 35 -8.23 10.32 4.90
N ILE A 36 -7.76 10.26 3.66
CA ILE A 36 -6.38 10.55 3.30
C ILE A 36 -6.21 12.06 3.22
N ASN A 37 -5.34 12.61 4.03
CA ASN A 37 -5.07 14.04 4.04
C ASN A 37 -4.14 14.42 2.87
N LYS A 38 -4.70 14.53 1.66
CA LYS A 38 -3.96 14.90 0.45
C LYS A 38 -3.43 16.33 0.49
N THR A 39 -4.03 17.24 1.30
CA THR A 39 -3.60 18.64 1.41
C THR A 39 -2.23 18.80 2.09
N CYS A 40 -1.79 17.82 2.88
CA CYS A 40 -0.43 17.81 3.42
C CYS A 40 0.65 17.78 2.34
N LEU A 41 0.32 17.34 1.13
CA LEU A 41 1.26 17.30 0.01
C LEU A 41 1.50 18.68 -0.63
N ASP A 42 0.70 19.69 -0.28
CA ASP A 42 0.91 21.09 -0.66
C ASP A 42 1.90 21.81 0.27
N ASP A 43 2.19 21.22 1.42
CA ASP A 43 3.13 21.74 2.41
C ASP A 43 4.53 21.15 2.18
N GLU A 44 5.46 21.98 1.73
CA GLU A 44 6.83 21.57 1.43
C GLU A 44 7.57 21.07 2.67
N ASP A 45 7.31 21.63 3.85
CA ASP A 45 7.91 21.19 5.11
C ASP A 45 7.40 19.79 5.48
N TYR A 46 6.12 19.53 5.24
CA TYR A 46 5.56 18.19 5.43
C TYR A 46 6.17 17.18 4.47
N VAL A 47 6.25 17.51 3.18
CA VAL A 47 6.86 16.68 2.15
C VAL A 47 8.32 16.36 2.52
N ASN A 48 9.11 17.37 2.87
CA ASN A 48 10.52 17.19 3.24
C ASN A 48 10.69 16.35 4.52
N LYS A 49 9.77 16.45 5.48
CA LYS A 49 9.80 15.69 6.74
C LYS A 49 9.58 14.19 6.54
N TYR A 50 8.68 13.82 5.62
CA TYR A 50 8.25 12.42 5.45
C TYR A 50 8.82 11.76 4.20
N ARG A 51 9.51 12.50 3.36
CA ARG A 51 10.18 12.00 2.17
C ARG A 51 11.38 11.14 2.53
N GLU A 52 11.44 9.94 1.97
CA GLU A 52 12.60 9.06 2.08
C GLU A 52 13.80 9.68 1.31
N PRO A 53 14.93 9.98 2.00
CA PRO A 53 15.99 10.80 1.41
C PRO A 53 16.66 10.17 0.18
N GLU A 54 16.81 8.85 0.17
CA GLU A 54 17.58 8.15 -0.88
C GLU A 54 16.73 7.76 -2.09
N THR A 55 15.43 7.66 -1.91
CA THR A 55 14.50 7.14 -2.92
C THR A 55 13.45 8.14 -3.35
N ASN A 56 13.40 9.28 -2.68
CA ASN A 56 12.57 10.43 -3.03
C ASN A 56 11.07 10.12 -3.13
N PHE A 57 10.52 9.37 -2.16
CA PHE A 57 9.08 9.13 -2.08
C PHE A 57 8.53 9.31 -0.66
N ILE A 58 7.21 9.47 -0.57
CA ILE A 58 6.43 9.49 0.67
C ILE A 58 5.51 8.27 0.66
N LEU A 59 5.48 7.50 1.74
CA LEU A 59 4.51 6.43 1.89
C LEU A 59 3.10 7.00 2.09
N HIS A 60 2.12 6.43 1.43
CA HIS A 60 0.69 6.71 1.57
C HIS A 60 0.24 6.71 3.04
N SER A 61 0.76 5.79 3.86
CA SER A 61 0.51 5.71 5.31
C SER A 61 0.81 6.99 6.08
N LYS A 62 1.69 7.85 5.56
CA LYS A 62 1.98 9.15 6.20
C LYS A 62 0.82 10.11 6.11
N LEU A 63 0.00 9.99 5.09
CA LEU A 63 -1.16 10.84 4.83
C LEU A 63 -2.41 10.43 5.61
N ILE A 64 -2.37 9.27 6.29
CA ILE A 64 -3.46 8.74 7.11
C ILE A 64 -3.29 9.23 8.54
N ASN A 65 -4.29 9.92 9.07
CA ASN A 65 -4.26 10.49 10.42
C ASN A 65 -5.16 9.76 11.41
N THR A 66 -6.02 8.88 10.94
CA THR A 66 -6.99 8.15 11.77
C THR A 66 -7.17 6.72 11.30
N VAL A 67 -7.44 5.82 12.25
CA VAL A 67 -7.88 4.46 11.97
C VAL A 67 -9.20 4.18 12.70
N TYR A 68 -9.93 3.21 12.20
CA TYR A 68 -11.14 2.70 12.83
C TYR A 68 -10.86 1.33 13.46
N ALA A 69 -11.28 1.18 14.70
CA ALA A 69 -11.04 -0.03 15.47
C ALA A 69 -12.36 -0.65 15.96
N MET A 70 -12.35 -1.97 16.06
CA MET A 70 -13.30 -2.74 16.83
C MET A 70 -12.66 -3.07 18.18
N ASP A 71 -13.26 -2.59 19.24
CA ASP A 71 -12.78 -2.67 20.61
C ASP A 71 -13.95 -3.12 21.49
N ASP A 72 -13.78 -4.16 22.28
CA ASP A 72 -14.83 -4.74 23.12
C ASP A 72 -15.22 -3.86 24.32
N ASN A 73 -14.34 -2.92 24.69
CA ASN A 73 -14.60 -1.94 25.75
C ASN A 73 -15.35 -0.68 25.26
N TRP A 74 -15.57 -0.55 23.94
CA TRP A 74 -16.13 0.65 23.31
C TRP A 74 -17.17 0.30 22.25
N PHE A 75 -17.84 1.35 21.75
CA PHE A 75 -18.72 1.20 20.61
C PHE A 75 -17.97 0.72 19.37
N PRO A 76 -18.61 -0.04 18.47
CA PRO A 76 -18.06 -0.40 17.17
C PRO A 76 -17.57 0.82 16.39
N TYR A 77 -16.54 0.62 15.56
CA TYR A 77 -15.96 1.66 14.70
C TYR A 77 -15.34 2.83 15.47
N ARG A 78 -14.69 2.53 16.59
CA ARG A 78 -13.97 3.53 17.33
C ARG A 78 -12.90 4.20 16.49
N ARG A 79 -12.93 5.52 16.43
CA ARG A 79 -11.90 6.34 15.81
C ARG A 79 -10.68 6.44 16.73
N ILE A 80 -9.49 6.18 16.18
CA ILE A 80 -8.20 6.35 16.86
C ILE A 80 -7.36 7.32 16.02
N ASP A 81 -7.00 8.46 16.60
CA ASP A 81 -6.22 9.49 15.93
C ASP A 81 -4.72 9.26 16.12
N LYS A 82 -3.94 9.64 15.11
CA LYS A 82 -2.48 9.52 15.12
C LYS A 82 -1.83 10.28 16.27
N TYR A 83 -2.38 11.45 16.58
CA TYR A 83 -1.87 12.39 17.57
C TYR A 83 -2.86 12.62 18.72
N ALA A 84 -3.67 11.64 19.06
CA ALA A 84 -4.58 11.76 20.19
C ALA A 84 -3.81 12.06 21.46
N ASP A 85 -4.37 12.93 22.31
CA ASP A 85 -3.84 13.18 23.63
C ASP A 85 -3.99 11.93 24.49
N SER A 86 -2.88 11.26 24.73
CA SER A 86 -2.80 10.01 25.52
C SER A 86 -2.91 10.25 27.03
N SER A 87 -3.13 11.48 27.48
CA SER A 87 -3.21 11.82 28.91
C SER A 87 -4.43 11.22 29.61
N SER A 88 -5.45 10.79 28.88
CA SER A 88 -6.59 10.07 29.42
C SER A 88 -6.41 8.56 29.25
N ASP A 89 -6.74 7.77 30.28
CA ASP A 89 -6.76 6.29 30.21
C ASP A 89 -7.73 5.73 29.15
N VAL A 90 -8.53 6.61 28.59
CA VAL A 90 -9.63 6.32 27.68
C VAL A 90 -9.22 6.50 26.20
N ASN A 91 -8.26 7.37 25.90
CA ASN A 91 -7.86 7.65 24.53
C ASN A 91 -6.57 6.91 24.15
N TYR A 92 -6.61 6.28 22.98
CA TYR A 92 -5.43 5.69 22.35
C TYR A 92 -4.92 6.60 21.24
N SER A 93 -3.60 6.66 21.13
CA SER A 93 -2.92 7.17 19.94
C SER A 93 -2.45 6.00 19.09
N MET A 94 -2.39 6.18 17.77
CA MET A 94 -1.79 5.18 16.89
C MET A 94 -0.32 4.89 17.25
N TYR A 95 0.37 5.83 17.90
CA TYR A 95 1.77 5.64 18.34
C TYR A 95 1.92 4.76 19.57
N GLU A 96 0.83 4.46 20.29
CA GLU A 96 0.86 3.56 21.45
C GLU A 96 0.71 2.08 21.05
N ILE A 97 0.51 1.80 19.76
CA ILE A 97 0.52 0.44 19.23
C ILE A 97 1.93 -0.11 19.32
N SER A 98 2.11 -1.16 20.10
CA SER A 98 3.40 -1.80 20.38
C SER A 98 3.62 -3.02 19.49
N TYR A 99 2.54 -3.77 19.19
CA TYR A 99 2.55 -4.99 18.39
C TYR A 99 1.34 -5.07 17.51
N VAL A 100 1.50 -5.76 16.39
CA VAL A 100 0.39 -6.14 15.52
C VAL A 100 0.45 -7.63 15.19
N VAL A 101 -0.71 -8.23 15.07
CA VAL A 101 -0.88 -9.60 14.57
C VAL A 101 -1.78 -9.52 13.33
N VAL A 102 -1.26 -10.00 12.21
CA VAL A 102 -1.95 -9.98 10.93
C VAL A 102 -2.41 -11.38 10.56
N PRO A 103 -3.72 -11.63 10.41
CA PRO A 103 -4.25 -12.94 10.01
C PRO A 103 -4.06 -13.15 8.52
N LEU A 104 -2.90 -13.61 8.09
CA LEU A 104 -2.60 -13.88 6.69
C LEU A 104 -3.14 -15.25 6.25
N TYR A 105 -3.57 -15.35 4.99
CA TYR A 105 -3.83 -16.65 4.38
C TYR A 105 -2.55 -17.48 4.29
N SER A 106 -2.66 -18.77 4.49
CA SER A 106 -1.53 -19.70 4.55
C SER A 106 -0.60 -19.70 3.33
N ARG A 107 -1.04 -19.13 2.21
CA ARG A 107 -0.26 -18.99 0.98
C ARG A 107 0.38 -17.60 0.81
N MET A 108 0.12 -16.67 1.71
CA MET A 108 0.81 -15.38 1.75
C MET A 108 2.05 -15.55 2.64
N GLN A 109 3.20 -15.67 2.03
CA GLN A 109 4.46 -15.95 2.75
C GLN A 109 5.43 -14.77 2.71
N LEU A 110 5.33 -13.92 1.68
CA LEU A 110 6.16 -12.73 1.58
C LEU A 110 5.57 -11.61 2.47
N GLU A 111 6.32 -11.21 3.48
CA GLU A 111 5.90 -10.19 4.45
C GLU A 111 6.18 -8.76 3.94
N TYR A 112 5.48 -7.78 4.53
CA TYR A 112 5.59 -6.36 4.14
C TYR A 112 7.04 -5.85 4.11
N HIS A 113 7.84 -6.16 5.12
CA HIS A 113 9.21 -5.62 5.20
C HIS A 113 10.13 -6.16 4.09
N GLU A 114 9.91 -7.39 3.64
CA GLU A 114 10.64 -7.97 2.50
C GLU A 114 10.23 -7.31 1.20
N VAL A 115 8.93 -7.10 0.99
CA VAL A 115 8.38 -6.38 -0.16
C VAL A 115 8.91 -4.95 -0.20
N TYR A 116 8.88 -4.25 0.93
CA TYR A 116 9.40 -2.90 1.06
C TYR A 116 10.91 -2.84 0.74
N SER A 117 11.69 -3.77 1.29
CA SER A 117 13.14 -3.84 1.04
C SER A 117 13.46 -4.10 -0.43
N ARG A 118 12.70 -4.98 -1.09
CA ARG A 118 12.84 -5.24 -2.54
C ARG A 118 12.49 -4.02 -3.36
N PHE A 119 11.41 -3.33 -3.03
CA PHE A 119 11.01 -2.09 -3.69
C PHE A 119 12.11 -1.00 -3.58
N ILE A 120 12.64 -0.79 -2.37
CA ILE A 120 13.78 0.11 -2.17
C ILE A 120 14.96 -0.28 -3.06
N GLY A 121 15.26 -1.57 -3.18
CA GLY A 121 16.29 -2.08 -4.08
C GLY A 121 16.05 -1.70 -5.54
N LEU A 122 14.82 -1.91 -6.05
CA LEU A 122 14.46 -1.56 -7.43
C LEU A 122 14.66 -0.07 -7.74
N VAL A 123 14.35 0.78 -6.78
CA VAL A 123 14.53 2.23 -6.91
C VAL A 123 16.00 2.62 -6.85
N LYS A 124 16.74 2.14 -5.85
CA LYS A 124 18.18 2.46 -5.66
C LYS A 124 19.06 1.96 -6.80
N PHE A 125 18.79 0.78 -7.33
CA PHE A 125 19.56 0.22 -8.46
C PHE A 125 19.09 0.73 -9.82
N GLY A 126 18.09 1.60 -9.86
CA GLY A 126 17.66 2.29 -11.06
C GLY A 126 16.77 1.45 -12.00
N ASP A 127 16.18 0.38 -11.48
CA ASP A 127 15.16 -0.37 -12.21
C ASP A 127 13.86 0.42 -12.34
N MET A 128 13.56 1.24 -11.33
CA MET A 128 12.54 2.29 -11.38
C MET A 128 13.23 3.64 -11.17
N LYS A 129 12.91 4.59 -12.03
CA LYS A 129 13.45 5.95 -11.96
C LYS A 129 12.33 6.95 -12.07
N TRP A 130 12.44 8.02 -11.31
CA TRP A 130 11.55 9.16 -11.40
C TRP A 130 12.27 10.45 -11.04
N GLU A 131 11.76 11.53 -11.58
CA GLU A 131 12.09 12.88 -11.17
C GLU A 131 11.05 13.38 -10.16
N GLY A 132 11.47 14.19 -9.20
CA GLY A 132 10.57 14.71 -8.18
C GLY A 132 10.17 13.70 -7.11
N THR A 133 9.27 14.11 -6.22
CA THR A 133 8.77 13.27 -5.13
C THR A 133 7.57 12.46 -5.57
N ARG A 134 7.55 11.17 -5.22
CA ARG A 134 6.43 10.26 -5.46
C ARG A 134 5.68 9.94 -4.19
N VAL A 135 4.38 9.65 -4.32
CA VAL A 135 3.61 8.98 -3.27
C VAL A 135 3.56 7.49 -3.60
N VAL A 136 3.82 6.66 -2.60
CA VAL A 136 3.89 5.21 -2.73
C VAL A 136 2.84 4.57 -1.84
N ARG A 137 1.97 3.74 -2.42
CA ARG A 137 0.97 2.94 -1.73
C ARG A 137 1.29 1.45 -1.89
N ILE A 138 1.30 0.71 -0.77
CA ILE A 138 1.65 -0.72 -0.75
C ILE A 138 0.45 -1.50 -0.21
N TYR A 139 0.01 -2.52 -0.95
CA TYR A 139 -1.10 -3.38 -0.56
C TYR A 139 -1.00 -4.75 -1.22
N ILE A 140 -1.72 -5.72 -0.67
CA ILE A 140 -1.85 -7.08 -1.21
C ILE A 140 -3.26 -7.28 -1.80
N THR A 141 -3.35 -7.99 -2.90
CA THR A 141 -4.65 -8.33 -3.51
C THR A 141 -4.62 -9.71 -4.14
N SER A 142 -5.78 -10.25 -4.52
CA SER A 142 -5.81 -11.45 -5.33
C SER A 142 -5.49 -11.12 -6.80
N SER A 143 -4.77 -12.01 -7.46
CA SER A 143 -4.50 -11.86 -8.89
C SER A 143 -5.77 -11.79 -9.74
N ASN A 144 -6.84 -12.46 -9.30
CA ASN A 144 -8.13 -12.41 -9.99
C ASN A 144 -8.77 -11.02 -9.88
N SER A 145 -8.82 -10.44 -8.68
CA SER A 145 -9.36 -9.08 -8.48
C SER A 145 -8.56 -8.04 -9.25
N LEU A 146 -7.23 -8.16 -9.23
CA LEU A 146 -6.35 -7.28 -9.99
C LEU A 146 -6.60 -7.38 -11.50
N LYS A 147 -6.69 -8.59 -12.04
CA LYS A 147 -6.98 -8.80 -13.47
C LYS A 147 -8.37 -8.30 -13.85
N GLU A 148 -9.37 -8.52 -13.02
CA GLU A 148 -10.72 -8.01 -13.25
C GLU A 148 -10.75 -6.48 -13.28
N TYR A 149 -10.04 -5.83 -12.37
CA TYR A 149 -9.86 -4.38 -12.38
C TYR A 149 -9.29 -3.91 -13.73
N TYR A 150 -8.13 -4.45 -14.15
CA TYR A 150 -7.50 -4.06 -15.41
C TYR A 150 -8.37 -4.37 -16.64
N LYS A 151 -9.12 -5.47 -16.61
CA LYS A 151 -10.05 -5.81 -17.69
C LYS A 151 -11.09 -4.73 -17.93
N ASN A 152 -11.57 -4.11 -16.84
CA ASN A 152 -12.67 -3.15 -16.86
C ASN A 152 -12.21 -1.69 -16.99
N GLN A 153 -10.92 -1.37 -16.87
CA GLN A 153 -10.41 -0.02 -17.03
C GLN A 153 -10.26 0.34 -18.51
N GLU A 154 -10.81 1.48 -18.94
CA GLU A 154 -10.72 1.97 -20.31
C GLU A 154 -9.49 2.85 -20.53
N ASP A 155 -9.02 3.54 -19.49
CA ASP A 155 -7.90 4.47 -19.50
C ASP A 155 -6.51 3.79 -19.43
N VAL A 156 -6.47 2.48 -19.18
CA VAL A 156 -5.22 1.71 -19.15
C VAL A 156 -4.76 1.37 -20.57
N LEU A 157 -3.51 1.65 -20.86
CA LEU A 157 -2.90 1.35 -22.16
C LEU A 157 -3.08 -0.14 -22.53
N PRO A 158 -3.60 -0.46 -23.75
CA PRO A 158 -3.94 -1.83 -24.12
C PRO A 158 -2.79 -2.84 -23.97
N ILE A 159 -1.57 -2.41 -24.18
CA ILE A 159 -0.42 -3.30 -24.03
C ILE A 159 -0.13 -3.66 -22.56
N LEU A 160 -0.21 -2.68 -21.65
CA LEU A 160 -0.07 -2.93 -20.23
C LEU A 160 -1.18 -3.85 -19.73
N LYS A 161 -2.41 -3.59 -20.16
CA LYS A 161 -3.58 -4.43 -19.90
C LYS A 161 -3.36 -5.87 -20.37
N ASN A 162 -2.88 -6.06 -21.59
CA ASN A 162 -2.58 -7.37 -22.13
C ASN A 162 -1.50 -8.11 -21.33
N VAL A 163 -0.42 -7.45 -20.95
CA VAL A 163 0.64 -8.04 -20.14
C VAL A 163 0.07 -8.54 -18.81
N ILE A 164 -0.67 -7.71 -18.09
CA ILE A 164 -1.24 -8.06 -16.79
C ILE A 164 -2.25 -9.20 -16.90
N LEU A 165 -3.14 -9.17 -17.90
CA LEU A 165 -4.17 -10.18 -18.06
C LEU A 165 -3.61 -11.57 -18.40
N HIS A 166 -2.53 -11.63 -19.20
CA HIS A 166 -1.96 -12.90 -19.66
C HIS A 166 -0.80 -13.42 -18.79
N LEU A 167 -0.28 -12.60 -17.87
CA LEU A 167 0.74 -13.06 -16.94
C LEU A 167 0.17 -14.18 -16.04
N ASN A 168 0.91 -15.29 -15.92
CA ASN A 168 0.59 -16.34 -14.98
C ASN A 168 0.99 -15.89 -13.57
N MET A 169 0.03 -15.32 -12.85
CA MET A 169 0.23 -14.79 -11.50
C MET A 169 -0.12 -15.83 -10.45
N SER A 170 0.58 -15.79 -9.32
CA SER A 170 0.20 -16.48 -8.10
C SER A 170 -1.15 -16.00 -7.58
N LYS A 171 -1.79 -16.75 -6.69
CA LYS A 171 -3.12 -16.40 -6.15
C LYS A 171 -3.17 -15.03 -5.51
N PHE A 172 -2.10 -14.64 -4.81
CA PHE A 172 -1.96 -13.34 -4.14
C PHE A 172 -0.70 -12.64 -4.64
N VAL A 173 -0.81 -11.34 -4.78
CA VAL A 173 0.27 -10.47 -5.23
C VAL A 173 0.33 -9.23 -4.35
N TRP A 174 1.53 -8.79 -4.04
CA TRP A 174 1.78 -7.44 -3.53
C TRP A 174 1.77 -6.46 -4.69
N CYS A 175 1.10 -5.36 -4.50
CA CYS A 175 1.07 -4.23 -5.41
C CYS A 175 1.69 -3.01 -4.73
N ILE A 176 2.54 -2.31 -5.47
CA ILE A 176 3.14 -1.05 -5.03
C ILE A 176 2.82 -0.03 -6.12
N ASP A 177 1.89 0.86 -5.83
CA ASP A 177 1.51 1.95 -6.70
C ASP A 177 2.42 3.15 -6.47
N THR A 178 2.84 3.81 -7.54
CA THR A 178 3.63 5.03 -7.48
C THR A 178 2.99 6.12 -8.32
N SER A 179 2.86 7.30 -7.76
CA SER A 179 2.24 8.46 -8.41
C SER A 179 3.05 9.71 -8.17
N GLU A 180 3.10 10.62 -9.12
CA GLU A 180 3.51 12.00 -8.83
C GLU A 180 2.50 12.64 -7.88
N ILE A 181 2.90 13.65 -7.14
CA ILE A 181 2.02 14.27 -6.13
C ILE A 181 0.69 14.72 -6.75
N GLU A 182 0.72 15.38 -7.90
CA GLU A 182 -0.49 15.87 -8.55
C GLU A 182 -1.36 14.72 -9.10
N GLU A 183 -0.74 13.68 -9.66
CA GLU A 183 -1.44 12.47 -10.11
C GLU A 183 -2.12 11.76 -8.93
N TYR A 184 -1.41 11.65 -7.80
CA TYR A 184 -1.95 11.07 -6.58
C TYR A 184 -3.17 11.83 -6.04
N LYS A 185 -3.14 13.17 -6.08
CA LYS A 185 -4.29 14.00 -5.69
C LYS A 185 -5.52 13.73 -6.59
N GLU A 186 -5.28 13.40 -7.86
CA GLU A 186 -6.30 13.02 -8.85
C GLU A 186 -6.67 11.51 -8.82
N GLU A 187 -6.14 10.75 -7.86
CA GLU A 187 -6.37 9.30 -7.72
C GLU A 187 -5.88 8.51 -8.95
N LYS A 188 -4.75 8.92 -9.50
CA LYS A 188 -4.11 8.28 -10.65
C LYS A 188 -2.76 7.67 -10.27
N VAL A 189 -2.44 6.58 -10.94
CA VAL A 189 -1.20 5.82 -10.82
C VAL A 189 -0.41 5.93 -12.11
N SER A 190 0.87 6.23 -12.02
CA SER A 190 1.77 6.31 -13.18
C SER A 190 2.87 5.25 -13.18
N GLY A 191 3.04 4.52 -12.09
CA GLY A 191 3.93 3.38 -12.01
C GLY A 191 3.41 2.34 -11.03
N LYS A 192 3.72 1.07 -11.29
CA LYS A 192 3.31 -0.05 -10.43
C LYS A 192 4.38 -1.13 -10.41
N VAL A 193 4.56 -1.72 -9.23
CA VAL A 193 5.30 -2.97 -9.06
C VAL A 193 4.33 -4.03 -8.56
N ILE A 194 4.36 -5.21 -9.17
CA ILE A 194 3.57 -6.37 -8.76
C ILE A 194 4.57 -7.47 -8.41
N ILE A 195 4.47 -7.99 -7.19
CA ILE A 195 5.39 -9.00 -6.64
C ILE A 195 4.58 -10.21 -6.19
N ASP A 196 5.07 -11.40 -6.47
CA ASP A 196 4.48 -12.63 -5.97
C ASP A 196 4.45 -12.67 -4.43
N ALA A 197 3.27 -12.73 -3.85
CA ALA A 197 3.11 -12.79 -2.40
C ALA A 197 3.24 -14.23 -1.83
N THR A 198 3.32 -15.24 -2.69
CA THR A 198 3.37 -16.65 -2.29
C THR A 198 4.80 -17.20 -2.24
N ALA A 199 5.76 -16.49 -2.80
CA ALA A 199 7.18 -16.81 -2.73
C ALA A 199 7.74 -16.23 -1.43
N GLY A 200 8.07 -17.07 -0.48
CA GLY A 200 8.57 -16.62 0.84
C GLY A 200 9.49 -17.62 1.50
N THR A 201 9.77 -18.73 0.85
CA THR A 201 10.80 -19.65 1.32
C THR A 201 12.17 -19.21 0.79
N LYS A 202 13.22 -19.46 1.56
CA LYS A 202 14.62 -19.07 1.24
C LYS A 202 15.10 -19.52 -0.15
N ASP A 203 14.37 -20.44 -0.79
CA ASP A 203 14.76 -21.09 -2.05
C ASP A 203 13.93 -20.63 -3.25
N ILE A 204 12.90 -19.76 -3.05
CA ILE A 204 12.04 -19.29 -4.14
C ILE A 204 11.98 -17.77 -4.09
N GLU A 205 12.70 -17.15 -5.00
CA GLU A 205 12.60 -15.71 -5.21
C GLU A 205 11.28 -15.36 -5.91
N PRO A 206 10.60 -14.27 -5.54
CA PRO A 206 9.36 -13.86 -6.20
C PRO A 206 9.62 -13.32 -7.60
N TRP A 207 8.75 -13.64 -8.55
CA TRP A 207 8.73 -12.90 -9.81
C TRP A 207 8.25 -11.46 -9.58
N ILE A 208 8.72 -10.54 -10.40
CA ILE A 208 8.38 -9.11 -10.32
C ILE A 208 7.98 -8.60 -11.70
N LEU A 209 6.79 -8.05 -11.82
CA LEU A 209 6.38 -7.22 -12.94
C LEU A 209 6.37 -5.76 -12.50
N MET A 210 6.99 -4.88 -13.25
CA MET A 210 6.96 -3.46 -12.96
C MET A 210 6.75 -2.65 -14.22
N HIS A 211 6.13 -1.49 -14.06
CA HIS A 211 6.12 -0.44 -15.08
C HIS A 211 6.30 0.92 -14.42
N ASP A 212 6.87 1.80 -15.18
CA ASP A 212 6.86 3.26 -14.98
C ASP A 212 6.17 3.90 -16.20
N LYS A 213 6.32 5.22 -16.40
CA LYS A 213 5.73 5.93 -17.56
C LYS A 213 6.34 5.50 -18.90
N GLU A 214 7.52 4.93 -18.91
CA GLU A 214 8.30 4.67 -20.12
C GLU A 214 8.42 3.19 -20.49
N LYS A 215 8.39 2.29 -19.51
CA LYS A 215 8.79 0.90 -19.70
C LYS A 215 7.94 -0.07 -18.91
N ILE A 216 7.73 -1.25 -19.50
CA ILE A 216 7.24 -2.43 -18.79
C ILE A 216 8.40 -3.41 -18.69
N LYS A 217 8.73 -3.83 -17.48
CA LYS A 217 9.83 -4.76 -17.17
C LYS A 217 9.28 -5.96 -16.41
N TYR A 218 9.80 -7.12 -16.73
CA TYR A 218 9.52 -8.36 -16.02
C TYR A 218 10.83 -8.99 -15.56
N TYR A 219 10.87 -9.39 -14.31
CA TYR A 219 11.97 -10.10 -13.71
C TYR A 219 11.49 -11.50 -13.33
N ASP A 220 12.06 -12.50 -13.99
CA ASP A 220 11.83 -13.90 -13.71
C ASP A 220 13.05 -14.45 -12.99
N VAL A 221 12.88 -14.76 -11.73
CA VAL A 221 13.96 -15.17 -10.86
C VAL A 221 14.43 -16.59 -11.14
N VAL A 222 13.58 -17.44 -11.70
CA VAL A 222 13.96 -18.81 -12.06
C VAL A 222 15.04 -18.82 -13.14
N THR A 223 15.05 -17.81 -14.00
CA THR A 223 16.01 -17.67 -15.10
C THR A 223 17.08 -16.60 -14.86
N ASP A 224 16.98 -15.84 -13.77
CA ASP A 224 17.80 -14.65 -13.48
C ASP A 224 17.83 -13.64 -14.65
N GLU A 225 16.77 -13.62 -15.46
CA GLU A 225 16.67 -12.77 -16.62
C GLU A 225 15.74 -11.59 -16.35
N LYS A 226 16.28 -10.37 -16.42
CA LYS A 226 15.49 -9.15 -16.56
C LYS A 226 15.07 -8.99 -18.02
N LYS A 227 13.78 -9.06 -18.28
CA LYS A 227 13.22 -8.82 -19.62
C LYS A 227 12.55 -7.45 -19.64
N ILE A 228 13.05 -6.56 -20.53
CA ILE A 228 12.27 -5.39 -20.94
C ILE A 228 11.22 -5.92 -21.90
N ILE A 229 9.94 -5.89 -21.49
CA ILE A 229 8.86 -6.37 -22.34
C ILE A 229 8.59 -5.35 -23.43
N LYS A 230 8.60 -4.06 -23.12
CA LYS A 230 8.41 -2.98 -24.08
C LYS A 230 8.80 -1.62 -23.54
N ASP A 231 9.34 -0.77 -24.44
CA ASP A 231 9.35 0.67 -24.27
C ASP A 231 7.96 1.18 -24.68
N VAL A 232 7.30 1.93 -23.82
CA VAL A 232 5.92 2.41 -24.01
C VAL A 232 5.76 3.77 -23.36
N ASP A 233 4.81 4.55 -23.84
CA ASP A 233 4.37 5.77 -23.18
C ASP A 233 3.08 5.46 -22.42
N ILE A 234 3.19 5.32 -21.10
CA ILE A 234 2.06 4.97 -20.23
C ILE A 234 1.52 6.25 -19.62
N THR A 235 0.30 6.61 -20.02
CA THR A 235 -0.46 7.67 -19.35
C THR A 235 -0.93 7.21 -17.97
N PRO A 236 -0.96 8.12 -16.97
CA PRO A 236 -1.50 7.81 -15.66
C PRO A 236 -2.95 7.35 -15.74
N TYR A 237 -3.28 6.31 -15.02
CA TYR A 237 -4.60 5.68 -15.02
C TYR A 237 -5.18 5.63 -13.60
N LYS A 238 -6.48 5.35 -13.49
CA LYS A 238 -7.20 5.36 -12.22
C LYS A 238 -6.60 4.37 -11.21
N GLU A 239 -6.51 4.79 -9.96
CA GLU A 239 -6.05 3.95 -8.86
C GLU A 239 -6.99 2.76 -8.61
N TYR A 240 -6.41 1.61 -8.25
CA TYR A 240 -7.19 0.47 -7.77
C TYR A 240 -7.65 0.73 -6.33
N ILE A 241 -8.98 0.75 -6.15
CA ILE A 241 -9.60 0.95 -4.85
C ILE A 241 -10.03 -0.41 -4.30
N HIS A 242 -9.57 -0.74 -3.12
CA HIS A 242 -9.97 -1.95 -2.42
C HIS A 242 -11.36 -1.78 -1.79
N ASN A 243 -12.13 -2.87 -1.66
CA ASN A 243 -13.49 -2.85 -1.09
C ASN A 243 -13.58 -2.29 0.35
N LEU A 244 -12.45 -2.11 1.04
CA LEU A 244 -12.42 -1.50 2.36
C LEU A 244 -12.59 0.02 2.38
N ASP A 245 -12.45 0.70 1.26
CA ASP A 245 -12.82 2.12 1.19
C ASP A 245 -14.30 2.34 1.51
N VAL A 246 -15.11 1.28 1.39
CA VAL A 246 -16.51 1.28 1.85
C VAL A 246 -16.62 1.43 3.38
N VAL A 247 -15.65 0.92 4.15
CA VAL A 247 -15.67 1.06 5.63
C VAL A 247 -15.29 2.46 6.05
N SER A 248 -14.37 3.14 5.35
CA SER A 248 -14.01 4.53 5.62
C SER A 248 -15.19 5.49 5.39
N SER A 249 -16.07 5.19 4.42
CA SER A 249 -17.25 6.02 4.14
C SER A 249 -18.38 5.86 5.16
N TYR A 250 -18.47 4.74 5.87
CA TYR A 250 -19.47 4.55 6.93
C TYR A 250 -19.18 5.34 8.21
N GLY A 251 -17.92 5.76 8.43
CA GLY A 251 -17.53 6.56 9.59
C GLY A 251 -17.87 8.05 9.48
N GLU A 252 -18.33 8.50 8.32
CA GLU A 252 -18.61 9.92 8.02
C GLU A 252 -20.08 10.30 8.09
N GLU A 253 -21.00 9.38 8.35
CA GLU A 253 -22.38 9.76 8.64
C GLU A 253 -22.36 10.63 9.90
N LYS A 254 -22.43 11.94 9.66
CA LYS A 254 -22.60 12.97 10.68
C LYS A 254 -23.79 12.59 11.52
N HIS A 255 -23.53 12.29 12.77
CA HIS A 255 -24.57 12.39 13.78
C HIS A 255 -24.90 13.89 13.94
N ASP A 256 -25.95 14.35 13.24
CA ASP A 256 -26.64 15.61 13.52
C ASP A 256 -27.34 15.54 14.89
#